data_e5cdcc6f12a1a7f3ff7a91231fdf6380
#
_entry.id   e5cdcc6f12a1a7f3ff7a91231fdf6380
#
_cell.length_a   1.000
_cell.length_b   1.000
_cell.length_c   1.000
_cell.angle_alpha   90.00
_cell.angle_beta   90.00
_cell.angle_gamma   90.00
#
_symmetry.space_group_name_H-M   'P 1'
#
loop_
_entity.id
_entity.type
_entity.pdbx_description
1 polymer ?
#
loop_
_entity_poly.entity_id
_entity_poly.type
_entity_poly.pdbx_seq_one_letter_code
_entity_poly.pdbx_strand_id
1 'polypeptide(L)'
;METISFSTLIHADAKTVWNKMLEDNTYRIWTEAFHTGSYFEGSWEKGSIIRFVGADDNGNLQGMYSRIKENIEHKFISIEHLGMIVNGVVDTESEEVKKWTPAFENYTFKEQDAGKTELMVEMQIVEEYKAMFEDMWPKALKALKDLCESR
;
A
#
# COMPACT_ATOMS: atom_id res chain seq x y z
N MET A 1 0.64 7.41 17.58
CA MET A 1 0.52 6.53 16.39
C MET A 1 0.36 5.09 16.83
N GLU A 2 -0.51 4.39 16.17
CA GLU A 2 -0.70 2.96 16.41
C GLU A 2 -0.16 2.17 15.23
N THR A 3 0.22 0.92 15.50
CA THR A 3 0.55 -0.04 14.44
C THR A 3 -0.60 -1.02 14.31
N ILE A 4 -1.12 -1.18 13.11
CA ILE A 4 -2.13 -2.19 12.80
C ILE A 4 -1.57 -3.17 11.80
N SER A 5 -2.06 -4.40 11.85
CA SER A 5 -1.58 -5.44 10.94
C SER A 5 -2.73 -6.30 10.42
N PHE A 6 -2.51 -6.81 9.22
CA PHE A 6 -3.47 -7.68 8.53
C PHE A 6 -2.68 -8.78 7.84
N SER A 7 -3.30 -9.92 7.63
CA SER A 7 -2.67 -10.98 6.86
C SER A 7 -3.72 -11.77 6.09
N THR A 8 -3.28 -12.40 5.01
CA THR A 8 -4.13 -13.30 4.24
C THR A 8 -3.25 -14.39 3.62
N LEU A 9 -3.80 -15.59 3.52
CA LEU A 9 -3.15 -16.70 2.83
C LEU A 9 -3.64 -16.72 1.38
N ILE A 10 -2.71 -16.60 0.45
CA ILE A 10 -3.01 -16.58 -0.99
C ILE A 10 -2.46 -17.85 -1.62
N HIS A 11 -3.30 -18.53 -2.39
CA HIS A 11 -2.92 -19.75 -3.09
C HIS A 11 -2.22 -19.40 -4.41
N ALA A 12 -1.05 -18.82 -4.28
CA ALA A 12 -0.15 -18.46 -5.37
C ALA A 12 1.26 -18.31 -4.80
N ASP A 13 2.28 -18.46 -5.63
CA ASP A 13 3.65 -18.29 -5.16
C ASP A 13 3.98 -16.82 -4.86
N ALA A 14 5.07 -16.60 -4.14
CA ALA A 14 5.46 -15.26 -3.72
C ALA A 14 5.70 -14.31 -4.90
N LYS A 15 6.25 -14.82 -5.99
CA LYS A 15 6.49 -14.04 -7.20
C LYS A 15 5.17 -13.54 -7.80
N THR A 16 4.16 -14.40 -7.88
CA THR A 16 2.85 -14.03 -8.40
C THR A 16 2.18 -12.98 -7.53
N VAL A 17 2.20 -13.17 -6.21
CA VAL A 17 1.62 -12.20 -5.27
C VAL A 17 2.34 -10.87 -5.37
N TRP A 18 3.66 -10.89 -5.41
CA TRP A 18 4.49 -9.70 -5.58
C TRP A 18 4.12 -8.92 -6.85
N ASN A 19 4.06 -9.64 -7.98
CA ASN A 19 3.75 -9.01 -9.26
C ASN A 19 2.34 -8.40 -9.27
N LYS A 20 1.34 -9.14 -8.81
CA LYS A 20 -0.04 -8.65 -8.77
C LYS A 20 -0.21 -7.45 -7.83
N MET A 21 0.53 -7.44 -6.75
CA MET A 21 0.45 -6.34 -5.79
C MET A 21 1.08 -5.05 -6.32
N LEU A 22 2.18 -5.15 -7.07
CA LEU A 22 3.02 -4.00 -7.42
C LEU A 22 2.92 -3.54 -8.88
N GLU A 23 2.38 -4.34 -9.78
CA GLU A 23 2.20 -3.92 -11.18
C GLU A 23 1.09 -2.87 -11.28
N ASP A 24 1.27 -1.90 -12.19
CA ASP A 24 0.37 -0.76 -12.33
C ASP A 24 -1.09 -1.18 -12.55
N ASN A 25 -1.33 -2.08 -13.49
CA ASN A 25 -2.69 -2.47 -13.85
C ASN A 25 -3.43 -3.19 -12.72
N THR A 26 -2.75 -4.10 -12.02
CA THR A 26 -3.38 -4.85 -10.93
C THR A 26 -3.45 -4.05 -9.64
N TYR A 27 -2.46 -3.18 -9.40
CA TYR A 27 -2.50 -2.24 -8.26
C TYR A 27 -3.78 -1.42 -8.28
N ARG A 28 -4.16 -0.89 -9.45
CA ARG A 28 -5.38 -0.09 -9.61
C ARG A 28 -6.66 -0.87 -9.24
N ILE A 29 -6.64 -2.18 -9.42
CA ILE A 29 -7.79 -3.04 -9.14
C ILE A 29 -7.94 -3.30 -7.65
N TRP A 30 -6.88 -3.80 -6.99
CA TRP A 30 -7.03 -4.17 -5.58
C TRP A 30 -7.07 -2.95 -4.65
N THR A 31 -6.49 -1.82 -5.04
CA THR A 31 -6.52 -0.61 -4.22
C THR A 31 -7.81 0.20 -4.37
N GLU A 32 -8.69 -0.17 -5.28
CA GLU A 32 -9.98 0.50 -5.42
C GLU A 32 -10.80 0.45 -4.13
N ALA A 33 -10.56 -0.55 -3.28
CA ALA A 33 -11.18 -0.65 -1.96
C ALA A 33 -10.86 0.55 -1.06
N PHE A 34 -9.73 1.22 -1.28
CA PHE A 34 -9.34 2.42 -0.53
C PHE A 34 -9.89 3.69 -1.17
N HIS A 35 -9.84 3.76 -2.49
CA HIS A 35 -10.28 4.94 -3.22
C HIS A 35 -10.46 4.59 -4.69
N THR A 36 -11.62 4.93 -5.25
CA THR A 36 -11.91 4.74 -6.66
C THR A 36 -10.90 5.51 -7.51
N GLY A 37 -10.27 4.84 -8.46
CA GLY A 37 -9.27 5.47 -9.32
C GLY A 37 -7.88 5.57 -8.69
N SER A 38 -7.62 4.83 -7.61
CA SER A 38 -6.30 4.78 -6.97
C SER A 38 -5.23 4.23 -7.91
N TYR A 39 -4.06 4.88 -7.92
CA TYR A 39 -2.89 4.42 -8.69
C TYR A 39 -1.62 4.93 -8.04
N PHE A 40 -0.46 4.54 -8.57
CA PHE A 40 0.81 5.08 -8.11
C PHE A 40 1.61 5.68 -9.26
N GLU A 41 2.49 6.62 -8.91
CA GLU A 41 3.47 7.21 -9.81
C GLU A 41 4.85 7.05 -9.18
N GLY A 42 5.82 6.58 -9.95
CA GLY A 42 7.17 6.37 -9.46
C GLY A 42 7.60 4.93 -9.58
N SER A 43 8.52 4.51 -8.72
CA SER A 43 9.13 3.19 -8.79
C SER A 43 9.13 2.51 -7.42
N TRP A 44 9.06 1.19 -7.42
CA TRP A 44 9.18 0.37 -6.22
C TRP A 44 10.63 0.07 -5.85
N GLU A 45 11.60 0.55 -6.61
CA GLU A 45 13.01 0.35 -6.30
C GLU A 45 13.40 1.03 -4.99
N LYS A 46 14.29 0.39 -4.24
CA LYS A 46 14.80 0.95 -2.97
C LYS A 46 15.36 2.36 -3.19
N GLY A 47 14.93 3.29 -2.35
CA GLY A 47 15.34 4.68 -2.40
C GLY A 47 14.52 5.56 -3.33
N SER A 48 13.65 4.99 -4.15
CA SER A 48 12.83 5.74 -5.10
C SER A 48 11.68 6.46 -4.39
N ILE A 49 11.35 7.64 -4.90
CA ILE A 49 10.13 8.34 -4.50
C ILE A 49 8.96 7.67 -5.24
N ILE A 50 7.88 7.48 -4.53
CA ILE A 50 6.65 6.92 -5.07
C ILE A 50 5.47 7.69 -4.50
N ARG A 51 4.49 8.00 -5.35
CA ARG A 51 3.28 8.73 -4.96
C ARG A 51 2.08 7.81 -5.11
N PHE A 52 1.32 7.70 -4.04
CA PHE A 52 0.07 6.91 -4.04
C PHE A 52 -1.07 7.90 -4.11
N VAL A 53 -1.79 7.95 -5.20
CA VAL A 53 -2.68 9.05 -5.54
C VAL A 53 -4.04 8.58 -6.05
N GLY A 54 -5.00 9.49 -5.97
CA GLY A 54 -6.31 9.34 -6.56
C GLY A 54 -6.97 10.70 -6.64
N ALA A 55 -7.87 10.88 -7.59
CA ALA A 55 -8.60 12.13 -7.73
C ALA A 55 -9.81 12.15 -6.80
N ASP A 56 -10.08 13.30 -6.18
CA ASP A 56 -11.31 13.50 -5.43
C ASP A 56 -12.49 13.80 -6.39
N ASP A 57 -13.68 14.07 -5.82
CA ASP A 57 -14.89 14.32 -6.62
C ASP A 57 -14.77 15.54 -7.54
N ASN A 58 -13.85 16.45 -7.23
CA ASN A 58 -13.61 17.66 -8.03
C ASN A 58 -12.45 17.49 -9.01
N GLY A 59 -11.87 16.29 -9.10
CA GLY A 59 -10.75 16.02 -9.97
C GLY A 59 -9.40 16.45 -9.41
N ASN A 60 -9.34 16.88 -8.16
CA ASN A 60 -8.08 17.26 -7.51
C ASN A 60 -7.34 16.05 -6.99
N LEU A 61 -6.04 16.01 -7.23
CA LEU A 61 -5.19 14.90 -6.86
C LEU A 61 -4.91 14.90 -5.36
N GLN A 62 -5.21 13.78 -4.70
CA GLN A 62 -4.98 13.57 -3.27
C GLN A 62 -4.18 12.28 -3.07
N GLY A 63 -3.39 12.21 -2.03
CA GLY A 63 -2.67 10.98 -1.73
C GLY A 63 -1.49 11.15 -0.80
N MET A 64 -0.52 10.24 -0.94
CA MET A 64 0.65 10.13 -0.09
C MET A 64 1.92 10.32 -0.89
N TYR A 65 2.85 11.09 -0.34
CA TYR A 65 4.20 11.28 -0.88
C TYR A 65 5.14 10.39 -0.06
N SER A 66 5.83 9.46 -0.72
CA SER A 66 6.51 8.37 -0.02
C SER A 66 7.83 8.02 -0.67
N ARG A 67 8.63 7.23 0.06
CA ARG A 67 9.88 6.67 -0.44
C ARG A 67 9.91 5.19 -0.11
N ILE A 68 10.47 4.39 -1.01
CA ILE A 68 10.70 2.97 -0.74
C ILE A 68 11.93 2.85 0.13
N LYS A 69 11.72 2.53 1.40
CA LYS A 69 12.80 2.39 2.38
C LYS A 69 13.58 1.11 2.19
N GLU A 70 12.89 0.03 1.84
CA GLU A 70 13.51 -1.27 1.60
C GLU A 70 12.72 -2.03 0.54
N ASN A 71 13.44 -2.80 -0.26
CA ASN A 71 12.86 -3.71 -1.25
C ASN A 71 13.74 -4.96 -1.33
N ILE A 72 13.19 -6.08 -0.86
CA ILE A 72 13.82 -7.40 -1.00
C ILE A 72 12.88 -8.19 -1.89
N GLU A 73 13.25 -8.38 -3.14
CA GLU A 73 12.39 -8.94 -4.17
C GLU A 73 11.69 -10.24 -3.73
N HIS A 74 10.39 -10.28 -3.91
CA HIS A 74 9.49 -11.39 -3.56
C HIS A 74 9.41 -11.68 -2.05
N LYS A 75 9.98 -10.82 -1.19
CA LYS A 75 10.01 -11.06 0.26
C LYS A 75 9.50 -9.91 1.10
N PHE A 76 9.91 -8.67 0.80
CA PHE A 76 9.63 -7.56 1.70
C PHE A 76 9.68 -6.22 0.99
N ILE A 77 8.68 -5.37 1.26
CA ILE A 77 8.67 -3.96 0.87
C ILE A 77 8.39 -3.12 2.10
N SER A 78 9.18 -2.07 2.31
CA SER A 78 8.91 -1.05 3.32
C SER A 78 8.67 0.29 2.64
N ILE A 79 7.49 0.85 2.86
CA ILE A 79 7.11 2.17 2.35
C ILE A 79 7.21 3.16 3.49
N GLU A 80 7.98 4.21 3.28
CA GLU A 80 8.12 5.30 4.24
C GLU A 80 7.29 6.48 3.76
N HIS A 81 6.19 6.76 4.43
CA HIS A 81 5.34 7.91 4.10
C HIS A 81 5.97 9.18 4.67
N LEU A 82 6.27 10.14 3.80
CA LEU A 82 6.98 11.37 4.14
C LEU A 82 6.07 12.59 4.20
N GLY A 83 4.89 12.50 3.60
CA GLY A 83 3.97 13.61 3.54
C GLY A 83 2.70 13.27 2.81
N MET A 84 1.92 14.30 2.54
CA MET A 84 0.64 14.18 1.84
C MET A 84 0.68 14.94 0.52
N ILE A 85 -0.20 14.55 -0.39
CA ILE A 85 -0.49 15.31 -1.60
C ILE A 85 -1.91 15.82 -1.47
N VAL A 86 -2.05 17.14 -1.50
CA VAL A 86 -3.34 17.81 -1.36
C VAL A 86 -3.51 18.75 -2.55
N ASN A 87 -4.56 18.53 -3.33
CA ASN A 87 -4.82 19.30 -4.56
C ASN A 87 -3.60 19.35 -5.48
N GLY A 88 -2.90 18.21 -5.61
CA GLY A 88 -1.72 18.07 -6.44
C GLY A 88 -0.43 18.63 -5.84
N VAL A 89 -0.48 19.21 -4.65
CA VAL A 89 0.67 19.83 -4.00
C VAL A 89 1.22 18.92 -2.89
N VAL A 90 2.52 18.66 -2.93
CA VAL A 90 3.21 17.86 -1.91
C VAL A 90 3.43 18.68 -0.64
N ASP A 91 3.02 18.12 0.49
CA ASP A 91 3.22 18.73 1.81
C ASP A 91 4.01 17.76 2.70
N THR A 92 5.26 18.12 3.01
CA THR A 92 6.13 17.34 3.90
C THR A 92 6.51 18.15 5.14
N GLU A 93 6.07 19.41 5.26
CA GLU A 93 6.60 20.34 6.24
C GLU A 93 5.56 20.93 7.19
N SER A 94 4.26 20.83 6.91
CA SER A 94 3.23 21.37 7.79
C SER A 94 3.29 20.70 9.17
N GLU A 95 2.82 21.41 10.18
CA GLU A 95 2.78 20.86 11.54
C GLU A 95 1.90 19.63 11.63
N GLU A 96 0.81 19.60 10.87
CA GLU A 96 -0.09 18.45 10.81
C GLU A 96 0.62 17.20 10.28
N VAL A 97 1.35 17.36 9.17
CA VAL A 97 2.11 16.27 8.56
C VAL A 97 3.24 15.79 9.47
N LYS A 98 3.94 16.73 10.12
CA LYS A 98 5.04 16.38 11.04
C LYS A 98 4.59 15.57 12.24
N LYS A 99 3.32 15.63 12.63
CA LYS A 99 2.80 14.87 13.76
C LYS A 99 2.77 13.37 13.50
N TRP A 100 2.68 12.94 12.24
CA TRP A 100 2.56 11.52 11.91
C TRP A 100 3.66 10.98 11.00
N THR A 101 4.55 11.83 10.50
CA THR A 101 5.64 11.38 9.62
C THR A 101 6.96 11.25 10.38
N PRO A 102 7.84 10.32 9.99
CA PRO A 102 7.58 9.30 8.99
C PRO A 102 6.62 8.21 9.52
N ALA A 103 5.82 7.66 8.64
CA ALA A 103 4.96 6.53 8.97
C ALA A 103 5.26 5.39 8.01
N PHE A 104 5.38 4.18 8.53
CA PHE A 104 5.79 3.03 7.73
C PHE A 104 4.62 2.13 7.39
N GLU A 105 4.67 1.57 6.18
CA GLU A 105 3.74 0.57 5.71
C GLU A 105 4.58 -0.54 5.09
N ASN A 106 4.54 -1.72 5.71
CA ASN A 106 5.41 -2.83 5.35
C ASN A 106 4.60 -4.01 4.84
N TYR A 107 5.06 -4.61 3.75
CA TYR A 107 4.49 -5.81 3.16
C TYR A 107 5.50 -6.94 3.24
N THR A 108 5.13 -8.03 3.89
CA THR A 108 5.96 -9.23 4.02
C THR A 108 5.30 -10.37 3.25
N PHE A 109 6.05 -10.99 2.34
CA PHE A 109 5.59 -12.10 1.49
C PHE A 109 6.28 -13.37 1.96
N LYS A 110 5.57 -14.18 2.71
CA LYS A 110 6.14 -15.40 3.30
C LYS A 110 5.58 -16.62 2.58
N GLU A 111 6.36 -17.17 1.65
CA GLU A 111 5.99 -18.39 0.97
C GLU A 111 6.06 -19.55 1.97
N GLN A 112 4.97 -20.30 2.06
CA GLN A 112 4.88 -21.44 2.97
C GLN A 112 5.10 -22.72 2.17
N ASP A 113 4.08 -23.53 1.97
CA ASP A 113 4.20 -24.68 1.10
C ASP A 113 4.16 -24.24 -0.36
N ALA A 114 4.55 -25.12 -1.27
CA ALA A 114 4.56 -24.83 -2.70
C ALA A 114 3.22 -24.24 -3.16
N GLY A 115 3.28 -23.07 -3.78
CA GLY A 115 2.11 -22.41 -4.33
C GLY A 115 1.25 -21.69 -3.31
N LYS A 116 1.75 -21.41 -2.10
CA LYS A 116 1.01 -20.64 -1.07
C LYS A 116 1.90 -19.58 -0.47
N THR A 117 1.36 -18.36 -0.34
CA THR A 117 2.06 -17.24 0.26
C THR A 117 1.20 -16.58 1.32
N GLU A 118 1.74 -16.39 2.51
CA GLU A 118 1.13 -15.54 3.51
C GLU A 118 1.60 -14.11 3.26
N LEU A 119 0.66 -13.23 2.97
CA LEU A 119 0.93 -11.80 2.83
C LEU A 119 0.56 -11.11 4.11
N MET A 120 1.52 -10.41 4.71
CA MET A 120 1.33 -9.65 5.93
C MET A 120 1.52 -8.17 5.64
N VAL A 121 0.60 -7.36 6.16
CA VAL A 121 0.66 -5.90 6.05
C VAL A 121 0.73 -5.34 7.46
N GLU A 122 1.73 -4.50 7.72
CA GLU A 122 1.83 -3.74 8.95
C GLU A 122 1.92 -2.26 8.61
N MET A 123 1.13 -1.43 9.26
CA MET A 123 1.18 0.00 9.00
C MET A 123 1.00 0.81 10.27
N GLN A 124 1.67 1.97 10.29
CA GLN A 124 1.51 2.96 11.35
C GLN A 124 0.48 3.98 10.91
N ILE A 125 -0.48 4.24 11.78
CA ILE A 125 -1.59 5.16 11.49
C ILE A 125 -1.91 6.04 12.67
N VAL A 126 -2.58 7.15 12.38
CA VAL A 126 -3.21 7.97 13.41
C VAL A 126 -4.48 7.25 13.85
N GLU A 127 -4.74 7.23 15.15
CA GLU A 127 -5.85 6.45 15.74
C GLU A 127 -7.21 6.75 15.08
N GLU A 128 -7.45 8.00 14.70
CA GLU A 128 -8.74 8.39 14.10
C GLU A 128 -9.03 7.67 12.79
N TYR A 129 -8.02 7.15 12.09
CA TYR A 129 -8.20 6.42 10.83
C TYR A 129 -8.24 4.90 10.99
N LYS A 130 -8.06 4.40 12.22
CA LYS A 130 -7.96 2.97 12.48
C LYS A 130 -9.19 2.19 12.00
N ALA A 131 -10.37 2.64 12.37
CA ALA A 131 -11.63 1.95 12.00
C ALA A 131 -11.81 1.91 10.48
N MET A 132 -11.45 2.97 9.79
CA MET A 132 -11.51 3.05 8.33
C MET A 132 -10.62 2.00 7.67
N PHE A 133 -9.37 1.89 8.11
CA PHE A 133 -8.43 0.91 7.55
C PHE A 133 -8.79 -0.52 7.93
N GLU A 134 -9.34 -0.73 9.13
CA GLU A 134 -9.82 -2.06 9.53
C GLU A 134 -11.00 -2.53 8.66
N ASP A 135 -11.76 -1.60 8.10
CA ASP A 135 -12.81 -1.92 7.14
C ASP A 135 -12.27 -2.13 5.73
N MET A 136 -11.35 -1.28 5.30
CA MET A 136 -10.84 -1.27 3.92
C MET A 136 -9.82 -2.37 3.60
N TRP A 137 -8.88 -2.63 4.49
CA TRP A 137 -7.81 -3.59 4.22
C TRP A 137 -8.30 -5.01 3.94
N PRO A 138 -9.27 -5.56 4.70
CA PRO A 138 -9.80 -6.89 4.38
C PRO A 138 -10.38 -6.96 2.96
N LYS A 139 -11.05 -5.91 2.51
CA LYS A 139 -11.61 -5.83 1.15
C LYS A 139 -10.50 -5.76 0.09
N ALA A 140 -9.47 -4.96 0.35
CA ALA A 140 -8.34 -4.83 -0.55
C ALA A 140 -7.57 -6.14 -0.67
N LEU A 141 -7.33 -6.82 0.45
CA LEU A 141 -6.62 -8.10 0.46
C LEU A 141 -7.43 -9.19 -0.23
N LYS A 142 -8.76 -9.18 -0.09
CA LYS A 142 -9.63 -10.11 -0.82
C LYS A 142 -9.53 -9.88 -2.32
N ALA A 143 -9.55 -8.64 -2.76
CA ALA A 143 -9.41 -8.29 -4.18
C ALA A 143 -8.06 -8.76 -4.72
N LEU A 144 -6.98 -8.54 -3.98
CA LEU A 144 -5.64 -9.00 -4.36
C LEU A 144 -5.58 -10.53 -4.42
N LYS A 145 -6.13 -11.20 -3.42
CA LYS A 145 -6.20 -12.66 -3.37
C LYS A 145 -6.93 -13.20 -4.60
N ASP A 146 -8.06 -12.62 -4.97
CA ASP A 146 -8.82 -13.03 -6.14
C ASP A 146 -8.01 -12.86 -7.43
N LEU A 147 -7.26 -11.76 -7.55
CA LEU A 147 -6.37 -11.52 -8.69
C LEU A 147 -5.26 -12.57 -8.79
N CYS A 148 -4.70 -12.97 -7.66
CA CYS A 148 -3.61 -13.94 -7.63
C CYS A 148 -4.07 -15.37 -7.91
N GLU A 149 -5.27 -15.70 -7.48
CA GLU A 149 -5.81 -17.07 -7.58
C GLU A 149 -6.63 -17.29 -8.85
N SER A 150 -6.93 -16.23 -9.57
CA SER A 150 -7.68 -16.33 -10.82
C SER A 150 -6.78 -16.87 -11.93
N ARG A 151 -7.39 -17.61 -12.86
CA ARG A 151 -6.67 -18.21 -13.99
C ARG A 151 -7.10 -17.60 -15.31
#